data_dbc75ecc5c3013758aec20e28fff830a
#
_entry.id   dbc75ecc5c3013758aec20e28fff830a
#
_cell.length_a   1.000
_cell.length_b   1.000
_cell.length_c   1.000
_cell.angle_alpha   90.00
_cell.angle_beta   90.00
_cell.angle_gamma   90.00
#
_symmetry.space_group_name_H-M   'P 1'
#
loop_
_entity.id
_entity.type
_entity.pdbx_description
1 polymer ?
#
loop_
_entity_poly.entity_id
_entity_poly.type
_entity_poly.pdbx_seq_one_letter_code
_entity_poly.pdbx_strand_id
1 'polypeptide(L)'
;MITPQAPHLSTGLNGEDLAVEHLHQQGYRIVQRNLRMGKAEIDVIARKDGLLVFVEVKTRTNDSFGYPEEFVNLRKQRLILNAADSYIQKIGWQDDIRFDIIAITLSSPPDLFHIEDAFH
;
A
#
# COMPACT_ATOMS: atom_id res chain seq x y z
N MET A 1 9.78 -6.10 22.28
CA MET A 1 9.94 -5.61 21.86
C MET A 1 9.82 -5.11 21.52
N ILE A 2 9.59 -4.70 21.48
CA ILE A 2 9.57 -3.86 21.06
C ILE A 2 8.92 -3.50 20.66
N THR A 3 8.27 -3.17 20.85
CA THR A 3 7.88 -2.58 20.37
C THR A 3 8.03 -1.92 20.22
N PRO A 4 7.92 -1.77 20.27
CA PRO A 4 7.98 -0.84 20.05
C PRO A 4 7.98 -0.06 19.67
N GLN A 5 7.79 -0.06 20.37
CA GLN A 5 7.96 0.81 19.51
C GLN A 5 6.98 1.86 19.11
N ALA A 6 5.71 2.16 19.68
CA ALA A 6 4.80 3.15 19.19
C ALA A 6 5.41 4.56 19.11
N PRO A 7 6.13 5.03 20.11
CA PRO A 7 6.79 6.32 19.95
C PRO A 7 7.80 6.33 18.82
N HIS A 8 8.39 5.21 18.59
CA HIS A 8 9.33 5.03 17.52
C HIS A 8 8.66 5.17 16.17
N LEU A 9 7.49 4.59 16.03
CA LEU A 9 6.73 4.64 14.80
C LEU A 9 6.27 6.05 14.46
N SER A 10 6.02 6.88 15.48
CA SER A 10 5.55 8.23 15.23
C SER A 10 6.66 9.22 14.91
N THR A 11 7.92 8.81 15.02
CA THR A 11 9.07 9.70 14.86
C THR A 11 9.84 9.34 13.61
N GLY A 12 9.79 10.21 12.61
CA GLY A 12 10.57 10.04 11.40
C GLY A 12 10.04 9.07 10.39
N LEU A 13 8.95 8.35 10.72
CA LEU A 13 8.33 7.44 9.76
C LEU A 13 7.22 8.15 9.01
N ASN A 14 7.19 7.97 7.71
CA ASN A 14 6.10 8.48 6.89
C ASN A 14 5.01 7.41 6.75
N GLY A 15 3.94 7.76 6.05
CA GLY A 15 2.82 6.84 5.89
C GLY A 15 3.20 5.55 5.19
N GLU A 16 4.07 5.64 4.19
CA GLU A 16 4.50 4.46 3.46
C GLU A 16 5.29 3.51 4.37
N ASP A 17 6.16 4.03 5.23
CA ASP A 17 6.89 3.19 6.18
C ASP A 17 5.94 2.49 7.14
N LEU A 18 4.90 3.19 7.60
CA LEU A 18 3.90 2.60 8.47
C LEU A 18 3.12 1.49 7.76
N ALA A 19 2.81 1.71 6.49
CA ALA A 19 2.12 0.69 5.69
C ALA A 19 2.99 -0.55 5.53
N VAL A 20 4.28 -0.37 5.26
CA VAL A 20 5.22 -1.49 5.13
C VAL A 20 5.30 -2.26 6.45
N GLU A 21 5.41 -1.57 7.56
CA GLU A 21 5.44 -2.21 8.86
C GLU A 21 4.18 -3.04 9.11
N HIS A 22 3.02 -2.48 8.79
CA HIS A 22 1.75 -3.18 8.91
C HIS A 22 1.74 -4.46 8.06
N LEU A 23 2.19 -4.35 6.80
CA LEU A 23 2.22 -5.50 5.91
C LEU A 23 3.14 -6.60 6.44
N HIS A 24 4.31 -6.23 6.97
CA HIS A 24 5.20 -7.20 7.62
C HIS A 24 4.49 -7.92 8.77
N GLN A 25 3.78 -7.18 9.60
CA GLN A 25 3.08 -7.77 10.75
C GLN A 25 1.97 -8.71 10.29
N GLN A 26 1.41 -8.47 9.11
CA GLN A 26 0.37 -9.33 8.55
C GLN A 26 0.95 -10.52 7.76
N GLY A 27 2.25 -10.67 7.76
CA GLY A 27 2.90 -11.81 7.12
C GLY A 27 3.30 -11.60 5.67
N TYR A 28 3.23 -10.38 5.16
CA TYR A 28 3.65 -10.08 3.79
C TYR A 28 5.15 -9.83 3.74
N ARG A 29 5.75 -10.23 2.62
CA ARG A 29 7.11 -9.85 2.29
C ARG A 29 7.05 -8.71 1.29
N ILE A 30 7.83 -7.66 1.52
CA ILE A 30 7.86 -6.52 0.60
C ILE A 30 8.76 -6.89 -0.57
N VAL A 31 8.20 -6.81 -1.77
CA VAL A 31 8.92 -7.14 -2.99
C VAL A 31 9.58 -5.90 -3.55
N GLN A 32 8.85 -4.78 -3.58
CA GLN A 32 9.37 -3.55 -4.13
C GLN A 32 8.59 -2.36 -3.60
N ARG A 33 9.25 -1.22 -3.52
CA ARG A 33 8.63 0.05 -3.13
C ARG A 33 8.84 1.07 -4.23
N ASN A 34 7.86 1.95 -4.39
CA ASN A 34 7.96 3.11 -5.29
C ASN A 34 8.33 2.72 -6.72
N LEU A 35 7.60 1.76 -7.26
CA LEU A 35 7.80 1.34 -8.64
C LEU A 35 7.18 2.37 -9.58
N ARG A 36 7.99 2.91 -10.49
CA ARG A 36 7.48 3.79 -11.53
C ARG A 36 7.46 3.06 -12.85
N MET A 37 6.31 3.11 -13.52
CA MET A 37 6.14 2.56 -14.87
C MET A 37 5.27 3.53 -15.66
N GLY A 38 5.88 4.22 -16.64
CA GLY A 38 5.18 5.25 -17.38
C GLY A 38 4.74 6.37 -16.47
N LYS A 39 3.46 6.67 -16.46
CA LYS A 39 2.87 7.72 -15.63
C LYS A 39 2.37 7.20 -14.28
N ALA A 40 2.50 5.91 -14.05
CA ALA A 40 2.01 5.30 -12.83
C ALA A 40 3.10 5.15 -11.80
N GLU A 41 2.72 5.22 -10.54
CA GLU A 41 3.60 4.87 -9.44
C GLU A 41 2.83 3.91 -8.53
N ILE A 42 3.46 2.79 -8.20
CA ILE A 42 2.90 1.82 -7.26
C ILE A 42 3.72 1.92 -5.98
N ASP A 43 3.06 2.28 -4.89
CA ASP A 43 3.77 2.59 -3.65
C ASP A 43 4.45 1.37 -3.05
N VAL A 44 3.74 0.24 -2.97
CA VAL A 44 4.29 -0.98 -2.39
C VAL A 44 3.78 -2.18 -3.17
N ILE A 45 4.69 -3.11 -3.45
CA ILE A 45 4.33 -4.43 -3.97
C ILE A 45 4.75 -5.43 -2.90
N ALA A 46 3.81 -6.26 -2.46
CA ALA A 46 4.03 -7.21 -1.40
C ALA A 46 3.57 -8.59 -1.82
N ARG A 47 4.09 -9.61 -1.16
CA ARG A 47 3.78 -10.99 -1.48
C ARG A 47 3.51 -11.79 -0.22
N LYS A 48 2.48 -12.62 -0.28
CA LYS A 48 2.17 -13.56 0.78
C LYS A 48 1.64 -14.83 0.14
N ASP A 49 2.36 -15.93 0.30
CA ASP A 49 2.02 -17.21 -0.34
C ASP A 49 1.89 -17.03 -1.85
N GLY A 50 0.82 -17.47 -2.46
CA GLY A 50 0.58 -17.32 -3.89
C GLY A 50 -0.11 -16.04 -4.29
N LEU A 51 -0.04 -15.00 -3.46
CA LEU A 51 -0.72 -13.73 -3.70
C LEU A 51 0.28 -12.60 -3.83
N LEU A 52 0.19 -11.86 -4.92
CA LEU A 52 0.96 -10.63 -5.13
C LEU A 52 0.02 -9.44 -4.98
N VAL A 53 0.35 -8.51 -4.09
CA VAL A 53 -0.53 -7.40 -3.75
C VAL A 53 0.12 -6.09 -4.15
N PHE A 54 -0.63 -5.28 -4.89
CA PHE A 54 -0.22 -3.93 -5.28
C PHE A 54 -0.95 -2.96 -4.36
N VAL A 55 -0.19 -2.17 -3.61
CA VAL A 55 -0.74 -1.35 -2.54
C VAL A 55 -0.55 0.12 -2.83
N GLU A 56 -1.65 0.86 -2.78
CA GLU A 56 -1.64 2.31 -2.83
C GLU A 56 -1.73 2.82 -1.39
N VAL A 57 -0.78 3.68 -1.00
CA VAL A 57 -0.75 4.22 0.35
C VAL A 57 -1.25 5.66 0.32
N LYS A 58 -2.27 5.94 1.13
CA LYS A 58 -2.83 7.29 1.27
C LYS A 58 -2.59 7.78 2.68
N THR A 59 -1.91 8.91 2.79
CA THR A 59 -1.56 9.52 4.07
C THR A 59 -2.28 10.84 4.21
N ARG A 60 -2.89 11.07 5.38
CA ARG A 60 -3.56 12.32 5.70
C ARG A 60 -3.29 12.68 7.15
N THR A 61 -3.47 13.97 7.47
CA THR A 61 -3.20 14.45 8.83
C THR A 61 -4.41 14.31 9.75
N ASN A 62 -5.62 14.19 9.17
CA ASN A 62 -6.84 13.97 9.95
C ASN A 62 -7.83 13.22 9.06
N ASP A 63 -8.95 12.81 9.65
CA ASP A 63 -9.94 11.98 8.97
C ASP A 63 -11.16 12.76 8.48
N SER A 64 -11.00 14.07 8.24
CA SER A 64 -12.13 14.93 7.84
C SER A 64 -12.46 14.89 6.34
N PHE A 65 -11.78 14.09 5.54
CA PHE A 65 -11.88 14.13 4.08
C PHE A 65 -12.43 12.84 3.48
N GLY A 66 -13.57 12.37 3.94
CA GLY A 66 -14.23 11.24 3.31
C GLY A 66 -13.52 9.91 3.53
N TYR A 67 -13.89 8.92 2.74
CA TYR A 67 -13.38 7.57 2.87
C TYR A 67 -12.12 7.37 2.05
N PRO A 68 -11.18 6.51 2.52
CA PRO A 68 -9.90 6.30 1.83
C PRO A 68 -10.02 5.91 0.37
N GLU A 69 -11.00 5.10 0.00
CA GLU A 69 -11.17 4.66 -1.37
C GLU A 69 -11.51 5.80 -2.31
N GLU A 70 -12.00 6.93 -1.78
CA GLU A 70 -12.31 8.10 -2.59
C GLU A 70 -11.07 8.85 -3.05
N PHE A 71 -9.92 8.53 -2.46
CA PHE A 71 -8.67 9.18 -2.83
C PHE A 71 -8.03 8.58 -4.06
N VAL A 72 -8.53 7.45 -4.54
CA VAL A 72 -7.97 6.78 -5.71
C VAL A 72 -9.04 6.75 -6.79
N ASN A 73 -9.03 7.76 -7.67
CA ASN A 73 -10.04 7.91 -8.70
C ASN A 73 -9.84 6.88 -9.83
N LEU A 74 -10.80 6.80 -10.73
CA LEU A 74 -10.79 5.80 -11.80
C LEU A 74 -9.58 5.94 -12.71
N ARG A 75 -9.15 7.15 -13.01
CA ARG A 75 -7.98 7.36 -13.86
C ARG A 75 -6.74 6.78 -13.20
N LYS A 76 -6.55 7.04 -11.92
CA LYS A 76 -5.41 6.52 -11.18
C LYS A 76 -5.48 5.01 -11.06
N GLN A 77 -6.67 4.46 -10.84
CA GLN A 77 -6.85 3.01 -10.80
C GLN A 77 -6.41 2.36 -12.11
N ARG A 78 -6.80 2.95 -13.25
CA ARG A 78 -6.40 2.41 -14.56
C ARG A 78 -4.90 2.45 -14.75
N LEU A 79 -4.26 3.54 -14.34
CA LEU A 79 -2.81 3.65 -14.43
C LEU A 79 -2.13 2.56 -13.62
N ILE A 80 -2.62 2.31 -12.41
CA ILE A 80 -2.07 1.27 -11.53
C ILE A 80 -2.30 -0.11 -12.12
N LEU A 81 -3.52 -0.38 -12.62
CA LEU A 81 -3.85 -1.66 -13.21
C LEU A 81 -2.96 -1.96 -14.42
N ASN A 82 -2.74 -0.96 -15.27
CA ASN A 82 -1.87 -1.14 -16.43
C ASN A 82 -0.42 -1.36 -16.04
N ALA A 83 0.05 -0.63 -15.05
CA ALA A 83 1.42 -0.79 -14.55
C ALA A 83 1.62 -2.17 -13.94
N ALA A 84 0.62 -2.62 -13.16
CA ALA A 84 0.68 -3.95 -12.56
C ALA A 84 0.70 -5.03 -13.62
N ASP A 85 -0.10 -4.89 -14.67
CA ASP A 85 -0.11 -5.85 -15.76
C ASP A 85 1.25 -5.96 -16.42
N SER A 86 1.89 -4.83 -16.68
CA SER A 86 3.24 -4.82 -17.26
C SER A 86 4.25 -5.47 -16.31
N TYR A 87 4.10 -5.21 -15.02
CA TYR A 87 5.01 -5.75 -14.02
C TYR A 87 4.89 -7.27 -13.91
N ILE A 88 3.66 -7.79 -13.84
CA ILE A 88 3.48 -9.25 -13.70
C ILE A 88 3.97 -9.99 -14.94
N GLN A 89 3.84 -9.39 -16.12
CA GLN A 89 4.39 -9.98 -17.34
C GLN A 89 5.91 -9.98 -17.29
N LYS A 90 6.50 -8.90 -16.82
CA LYS A 90 7.95 -8.78 -16.74
C LYS A 90 8.55 -9.82 -15.81
N ILE A 91 7.94 -10.07 -14.66
CA ILE A 91 8.48 -11.03 -13.70
C ILE A 91 7.95 -12.45 -13.90
N GLY A 92 6.99 -12.63 -14.81
CA GLY A 92 6.43 -13.96 -15.08
C GLY A 92 5.52 -14.47 -13.98
N TRP A 93 4.82 -13.58 -13.29
CA TRP A 93 3.90 -13.99 -12.21
C TRP A 93 2.66 -14.62 -12.81
N GLN A 94 2.26 -15.81 -12.32
CA GLN A 94 1.13 -16.55 -12.86
C GLN A 94 0.09 -16.94 -11.81
N ASP A 95 0.29 -16.47 -10.58
CA ASP A 95 -0.64 -16.76 -9.48
C ASP A 95 -1.54 -15.56 -9.23
N ASP A 96 -2.17 -15.50 -8.07
CA ASP A 96 -3.18 -14.49 -7.77
C ASP A 96 -2.57 -13.11 -7.58
N ILE A 97 -3.34 -12.08 -7.91
CA ILE A 97 -2.99 -10.69 -7.63
C ILE A 97 -4.17 -10.00 -6.96
N ARG A 98 -3.86 -8.92 -6.24
CA ARG A 98 -4.88 -8.13 -5.56
C ARG A 98 -4.43 -6.69 -5.45
N PHE A 99 -5.38 -5.74 -5.48
CA PHE A 99 -5.10 -4.31 -5.38
C PHE A 99 -5.70 -3.78 -4.09
N ASP A 100 -4.84 -3.26 -3.21
CA ASP A 100 -5.23 -2.80 -1.89
C ASP A 100 -4.96 -1.31 -1.73
N ILE A 101 -5.68 -0.70 -0.80
CA ILE A 101 -5.40 0.66 -0.35
C ILE A 101 -5.11 0.58 1.14
N ILE A 102 -4.03 1.22 1.58
CA ILE A 102 -3.76 1.41 3.00
C ILE A 102 -3.82 2.90 3.28
N ALA A 103 -4.75 3.30 4.12
CA ALA A 103 -4.95 4.68 4.50
C ALA A 103 -4.34 4.92 5.87
N ILE A 104 -3.47 5.91 5.96
CA ILE A 104 -2.78 6.27 7.19
C ILE A 104 -3.24 7.65 7.62
N THR A 105 -3.72 7.76 8.86
CA THR A 105 -4.00 9.05 9.48
C THR A 105 -2.89 9.33 10.48
N LEU A 106 -2.17 10.44 10.27
CA LEU A 106 -1.03 10.79 11.11
C LEU A 106 -1.49 11.49 12.37
N SER A 107 -2.25 10.77 13.17
CA SER A 107 -2.64 11.21 14.52
C SER A 107 -1.65 10.64 15.51
N SER A 108 -1.87 10.90 16.78
CA SER A 108 -0.97 10.43 17.83
C SER A 108 -1.75 9.58 18.81
N PRO A 109 -1.65 8.24 18.69
CA PRO A 109 -0.86 7.47 17.74
C PRO A 109 -1.49 7.47 16.34
N PRO A 110 -0.71 7.09 15.32
CA PRO A 110 -1.25 6.99 13.97
C PRO A 110 -2.34 5.94 13.86
N ASP A 111 -3.26 6.19 12.96
CA ASP A 111 -4.35 5.26 12.65
C ASP A 111 -4.15 4.69 11.26
N LEU A 112 -4.45 3.41 11.10
CA LEU A 112 -4.24 2.73 9.82
C LEU A 112 -5.48 1.94 9.44
N PHE A 113 -5.90 2.08 8.19
CA PHE A 113 -7.04 1.36 7.66
C PHE A 113 -6.62 0.66 6.37
N HIS A 114 -6.71 -0.65 6.35
CA HIS A 114 -6.30 -1.47 5.21
C HIS A 114 -7.53 -1.98 4.48
N ILE A 115 -7.68 -1.59 3.22
CA ILE A 115 -8.79 -2.02 2.38
C ILE A 115 -8.24 -3.04 1.39
N GLU A 116 -8.58 -4.30 1.60
CA GLU A 116 -8.19 -5.37 0.69
C GLU A 116 -9.12 -5.39 -0.52
N ASP A 117 -8.56 -5.70 -1.68
CA ASP A 117 -9.33 -5.81 -2.92
C ASP A 117 -10.13 -4.54 -3.19
N ALA A 118 -9.46 -3.40 -3.06
CA ALA A 118 -10.11 -2.10 -3.13
C ALA A 118 -10.59 -1.76 -4.54
N PHE A 119 -9.91 -2.25 -5.56
CA PHE A 119 -10.33 -2.08 -6.96
C PHE A 119 -9.73 -3.19 -7.80
N HIS A 120 -10.29 -3.35 -9.00
CA HIS A 120 -9.82 -4.38 -9.93
C HIS A 120 -10.36 -4.16 -11.33
#